data_fe3074b33d9b71efd60dd99bf6f8b180
#
_entry.id   fe3074b33d9b71efd60dd99bf6f8b180
#
_cell.length_a   1.000
_cell.length_b   1.000
_cell.length_c   1.000
_cell.angle_alpha   90.00
_cell.angle_beta   90.00
_cell.angle_gamma   90.00
#
_symmetry.space_group_name_H-M   'P 1'
#
loop_
_entity.id
_entity.type
_entity.pdbx_description
1 polymer ?
#
loop_
_entity_poly.entity_id
_entity_poly.type
_entity_poly.pdbx_seq_one_letter_code
_entity_poly.pdbx_strand_id
1 'polypeptide(L)'
;MKKCVVIYNPESGRPVDKKNLKELPDIMKVNEYETIMCPTKAAKDATRIVSELEDDVDLVICAGGDGTLNEGITGNLMRKNKLVMAQLPVGTMNDVGTMYGYTKNMIVNAQMLLSGTEKNVDVCMINDVPFVYVACLGSYVDVSYNTPRKYKKKYGRLAYIFNAIHEFTGKVKLFDLEYEIDGIKKSGIYSFLFITNTSRMGGISHIYNDVKLDDDMFEVLMITAKTKVELIALATRILAGEVKNMPGLEYYKTNNLVVRFKDVPNSWVLDGEEYKHDTKEFKFSINKDMYMLVPKKNIVKLFSNLEEYKEENK
;
A
#
# COMPACT_ATOMS: atom_id res chain seq x y z
N MET A 1 -5.64 32.07 1.56
CA MET A 1 -5.67 30.74 2.22
C MET A 1 -5.43 29.69 1.15
N LYS A 2 -4.69 28.67 1.45
CA LYS A 2 -4.50 27.50 0.58
C LYS A 2 -5.78 26.67 0.54
N LYS A 3 -6.07 26.01 -0.58
CA LYS A 3 -7.27 25.20 -0.77
C LYS A 3 -6.97 23.72 -0.46
N CYS A 4 -7.68 23.15 0.50
CA CYS A 4 -7.55 21.76 0.88
C CYS A 4 -8.86 20.99 0.63
N VAL A 5 -8.78 19.84 -0.02
CA VAL A 5 -9.90 18.92 -0.18
C VAL A 5 -9.67 17.68 0.68
N VAL A 6 -10.64 17.36 1.54
CA VAL A 6 -10.61 16.17 2.42
C VAL A 6 -11.61 15.15 1.92
N ILE A 7 -11.12 14.04 1.40
CA ILE A 7 -11.93 12.91 0.93
C ILE A 7 -12.03 11.89 2.07
N TYR A 8 -13.24 11.51 2.43
CA TYR A 8 -13.44 10.57 3.53
C TYR A 8 -14.62 9.64 3.29
N ASN A 9 -14.51 8.43 3.85
CA ASN A 9 -15.61 7.47 3.83
C ASN A 9 -16.40 7.59 5.15
N PRO A 10 -17.68 8.06 5.13
CA PRO A 10 -18.49 8.24 6.33
C PRO A 10 -18.72 6.95 7.13
N GLU A 11 -18.65 5.78 6.46
CA GLU A 11 -18.88 4.47 7.08
C GLU A 11 -17.59 3.85 7.65
N SER A 12 -16.41 4.43 7.36
CA SER A 12 -15.14 3.95 7.87
C SER A 12 -14.73 4.61 9.18
N GLY A 13 -13.74 4.01 9.87
CA GLY A 13 -13.18 4.57 11.09
C GLY A 13 -13.94 4.18 12.37
N ARG A 14 -13.37 4.59 13.50
CA ARG A 14 -13.95 4.44 14.84
C ARG A 14 -14.90 5.60 15.12
N PRO A 15 -15.86 5.46 16.07
CA PRO A 15 -16.75 6.57 16.45
C PRO A 15 -15.99 7.86 16.84
N VAL A 16 -14.85 7.74 17.52
CA VAL A 16 -14.00 8.88 17.90
C VAL A 16 -13.40 9.57 16.68
N ASP A 17 -13.02 8.83 15.65
CA ASP A 17 -12.46 9.39 14.43
C ASP A 17 -13.54 10.16 13.65
N LYS A 18 -14.78 9.65 13.61
CA LYS A 18 -15.93 10.34 13.00
C LYS A 18 -16.24 11.67 13.70
N LYS A 19 -16.07 11.74 15.03
CA LYS A 19 -16.20 12.99 15.80
C LYS A 19 -15.07 13.95 15.42
N ASN A 20 -13.83 13.50 15.50
CA ASN A 20 -12.64 14.31 15.27
C ASN A 20 -12.57 14.83 13.82
N LEU A 21 -13.11 14.08 12.85
CA LEU A 21 -13.17 14.51 11.46
C LEU A 21 -13.99 15.80 11.27
N LYS A 22 -14.99 16.05 12.13
CA LYS A 22 -15.78 17.29 12.12
C LYS A 22 -14.97 18.49 12.62
N GLU A 23 -13.93 18.27 13.42
CA GLU A 23 -13.04 19.30 13.96
C GLU A 23 -11.87 19.59 12.98
N LEU A 24 -11.66 18.75 11.98
CA LEU A 24 -10.55 18.89 11.02
C LEU A 24 -10.56 20.23 10.27
N PRO A 25 -11.68 20.77 9.76
CA PRO A 25 -11.71 22.06 9.10
C PRO A 25 -11.19 23.20 9.98
N ASP A 26 -11.49 23.19 11.29
CA ASP A 26 -11.01 24.22 12.23
C ASP A 26 -9.49 24.12 12.44
N ILE A 27 -8.97 22.89 12.55
CA ILE A 27 -7.53 22.63 12.63
C ILE A 27 -6.81 23.11 11.36
N MET A 28 -7.37 22.82 10.20
CA MET A 28 -6.82 23.21 8.90
C MET A 28 -6.85 24.73 8.74
N LYS A 29 -7.92 25.40 9.18
CA LYS A 29 -8.07 26.86 9.12
C LYS A 29 -7.00 27.60 9.92
N VAL A 30 -6.63 27.11 11.09
CA VAL A 30 -5.54 27.67 11.92
C VAL A 30 -4.19 27.61 11.16
N ASN A 31 -4.06 26.67 10.23
CA ASN A 31 -2.88 26.48 9.37
C ASN A 31 -3.07 27.07 7.97
N GLU A 32 -3.95 28.07 7.83
CA GLU A 32 -4.20 28.84 6.61
C GLU A 32 -4.80 28.06 5.44
N TYR A 33 -5.47 26.92 5.70
CA TYR A 33 -6.20 26.16 4.69
C TYR A 33 -7.72 26.44 4.75
N GLU A 34 -8.30 26.71 3.59
CA GLU A 34 -9.73 26.58 3.36
C GLU A 34 -10.05 25.12 3.03
N THR A 35 -10.96 24.49 3.78
CA THR A 35 -11.17 23.04 3.71
C THR A 35 -12.53 22.68 3.11
N ILE A 36 -12.54 21.90 2.05
CA ILE A 36 -13.73 21.32 1.43
C ILE A 36 -13.81 19.84 1.82
N MET A 37 -14.92 19.47 2.49
CA MET A 37 -15.16 18.10 2.95
C MET A 37 -15.94 17.30 1.90
N CYS A 38 -15.36 16.27 1.32
CA CYS A 38 -15.90 15.44 0.26
C CYS A 38 -16.17 14.00 0.74
N PRO A 39 -17.40 13.65 1.18
CA PRO A 39 -17.73 12.28 1.54
C PRO A 39 -17.83 11.38 0.31
N THR A 40 -17.25 10.19 0.38
CA THR A 40 -17.47 9.14 -0.64
C THR A 40 -18.80 8.44 -0.40
N LYS A 41 -19.46 8.02 -1.48
CA LYS A 41 -20.77 7.34 -1.46
C LYS A 41 -20.70 5.90 -1.89
N ALA A 42 -19.66 5.52 -2.64
CA ALA A 42 -19.46 4.18 -3.19
C ALA A 42 -17.96 3.90 -3.38
N ALA A 43 -17.62 2.65 -3.69
CA ALA A 43 -16.28 2.27 -4.14
C ALA A 43 -15.89 3.05 -5.41
N LYS A 44 -14.63 3.41 -5.53
CA LYS A 44 -14.05 4.23 -6.63
C LYS A 44 -14.52 5.70 -6.66
N ASP A 45 -15.30 6.14 -5.68
CA ASP A 45 -15.76 7.53 -5.66
C ASP A 45 -14.62 8.49 -5.33
N ALA A 46 -13.66 8.09 -4.49
CA ALA A 46 -12.46 8.89 -4.25
C ALA A 46 -11.62 9.06 -5.54
N THR A 47 -11.51 8.01 -6.37
CA THR A 47 -10.84 8.10 -7.68
C THR A 47 -11.51 9.15 -8.56
N ARG A 48 -12.83 9.08 -8.70
CA ARG A 48 -13.61 10.05 -9.49
C ARG A 48 -13.44 11.47 -8.95
N ILE A 49 -13.65 11.66 -7.65
CA ILE A 49 -13.55 12.99 -7.03
C ILE A 49 -12.18 13.60 -7.31
N VAL A 50 -11.08 12.88 -7.03
CA VAL A 50 -9.72 13.42 -7.24
C VAL A 50 -9.45 13.71 -8.72
N SER A 51 -9.88 12.85 -9.64
CA SER A 51 -9.65 13.06 -11.06
C SER A 51 -10.37 14.29 -11.63
N GLU A 52 -11.48 14.72 -10.99
CA GLU A 52 -12.32 15.85 -11.39
C GLU A 52 -12.01 17.17 -10.64
N LEU A 53 -11.09 17.18 -9.67
CA LEU A 53 -10.73 18.40 -8.94
C LEU A 53 -10.10 19.45 -9.86
N GLU A 54 -10.32 20.71 -9.55
CA GLU A 54 -9.66 21.83 -10.21
C GLU A 54 -8.15 21.88 -9.85
N ASP A 55 -7.36 22.52 -10.71
CA ASP A 55 -5.89 22.61 -10.50
C ASP A 55 -5.50 23.66 -9.45
N ASP A 56 -6.45 24.40 -8.88
CA ASP A 56 -6.26 25.39 -7.81
C ASP A 56 -6.26 24.77 -6.40
N VAL A 57 -6.36 23.44 -6.30
CA VAL A 57 -6.28 22.70 -5.04
C VAL A 57 -4.83 22.49 -4.65
N ASP A 58 -4.42 23.00 -3.48
CA ASP A 58 -3.05 22.89 -2.97
C ASP A 58 -2.78 21.55 -2.28
N LEU A 59 -3.80 20.93 -1.66
CA LEU A 59 -3.65 19.69 -0.91
C LEU A 59 -4.90 18.82 -0.96
N VAL A 60 -4.74 17.54 -1.21
CA VAL A 60 -5.80 16.53 -1.12
C VAL A 60 -5.48 15.56 0.02
N ILE A 61 -6.34 15.52 1.05
CA ILE A 61 -6.21 14.60 2.17
C ILE A 61 -7.17 13.42 2.00
N CYS A 62 -6.65 12.21 1.89
CA CYS A 62 -7.40 10.97 1.96
C CYS A 62 -7.58 10.57 3.44
N ALA A 63 -8.68 10.99 4.06
CA ALA A 63 -9.05 10.63 5.43
C ALA A 63 -9.78 9.29 5.46
N GLY A 64 -9.01 8.19 5.43
CA GLY A 64 -9.52 6.84 5.32
C GLY A 64 -8.49 5.77 5.64
N GLY A 65 -8.76 4.55 5.19
CA GLY A 65 -7.77 3.45 5.18
C GLY A 65 -6.92 3.44 3.91
N ASP A 66 -6.10 2.40 3.77
CA ASP A 66 -5.21 2.24 2.62
C ASP A 66 -5.97 2.19 1.28
N GLY A 67 -7.20 1.62 1.26
CA GLY A 67 -8.06 1.64 0.06
C GLY A 67 -8.50 3.03 -0.37
N THR A 68 -8.84 3.92 0.57
CA THR A 68 -9.19 5.33 0.24
C THR A 68 -7.98 6.08 -0.30
N LEU A 69 -6.80 5.80 0.23
CA LEU A 69 -5.54 6.36 -0.28
C LEU A 69 -5.27 5.85 -1.70
N ASN A 70 -5.38 4.54 -1.93
CA ASN A 70 -5.19 3.93 -3.25
C ASN A 70 -6.13 4.55 -4.30
N GLU A 71 -7.44 4.66 -3.97
CA GLU A 71 -8.40 5.33 -4.85
C GLU A 71 -8.01 6.79 -5.14
N GLY A 72 -7.58 7.54 -4.12
CA GLY A 72 -7.13 8.93 -4.28
C GLY A 72 -5.91 9.03 -5.18
N ILE A 73 -4.90 8.21 -4.96
CA ILE A 73 -3.68 8.14 -5.78
C ILE A 73 -4.04 7.77 -7.22
N THR A 74 -4.91 6.77 -7.41
CA THR A 74 -5.41 6.39 -8.74
C THR A 74 -6.03 7.58 -9.47
N GLY A 75 -6.92 8.32 -8.80
CA GLY A 75 -7.54 9.52 -9.38
C GLY A 75 -6.52 10.61 -9.70
N ASN A 76 -5.53 10.82 -8.85
CA ASN A 76 -4.48 11.80 -9.08
C ASN A 76 -3.58 11.42 -10.27
N LEU A 77 -3.25 10.13 -10.42
CA LEU A 77 -2.48 9.65 -11.58
C LEU A 77 -3.21 9.81 -12.92
N MET A 78 -4.54 9.85 -12.93
CA MET A 78 -5.34 10.14 -14.13
C MET A 78 -5.29 11.61 -14.56
N ARG A 79 -4.91 12.53 -13.67
CA ARG A 79 -4.83 13.96 -13.94
C ARG A 79 -3.60 14.30 -14.80
N LYS A 80 -3.69 15.35 -15.58
CA LYS A 80 -2.53 15.95 -16.27
C LYS A 80 -1.61 16.65 -15.26
N ASN A 81 -2.20 17.53 -14.43
CA ASN A 81 -1.49 18.22 -13.35
C ASN A 81 -1.73 17.49 -12.05
N LYS A 82 -0.67 16.95 -11.46
CA LYS A 82 -0.75 16.19 -10.20
C LYS A 82 -0.89 17.15 -9.02
N LEU A 83 -1.78 16.79 -8.10
CA LEU A 83 -1.97 17.51 -6.83
C LEU A 83 -1.11 16.88 -5.75
N VAL A 84 -0.76 17.65 -4.73
CA VAL A 84 -0.11 17.12 -3.53
C VAL A 84 -1.13 16.31 -2.74
N MET A 85 -0.81 15.06 -2.48
CA MET A 85 -1.67 14.13 -1.75
C MET A 85 -1.21 13.97 -0.30
N ALA A 86 -2.11 13.56 0.58
CA ALA A 86 -1.78 13.18 1.94
C ALA A 86 -2.72 12.08 2.45
N GLN A 87 -2.26 11.27 3.39
CA GLN A 87 -3.09 10.33 4.12
C GLN A 87 -3.37 10.83 5.53
N LEU A 88 -4.63 10.81 5.95
CA LEU A 88 -5.02 10.89 7.35
C LEU A 88 -5.62 9.54 7.75
N PRO A 89 -4.86 8.65 8.43
CA PRO A 89 -5.24 7.25 8.60
C PRO A 89 -6.32 7.11 9.67
N VAL A 90 -7.56 6.85 9.24
CA VAL A 90 -8.72 6.58 10.11
C VAL A 90 -9.36 5.21 9.83
N GLY A 91 -8.77 4.42 8.95
CA GLY A 91 -9.21 3.05 8.66
C GLY A 91 -8.83 2.05 9.76
N THR A 92 -9.03 0.75 9.47
CA THR A 92 -8.80 -0.33 10.44
C THR A 92 -7.35 -0.76 10.52
N MET A 93 -6.67 -0.91 9.38
CA MET A 93 -5.29 -1.42 9.30
C MET A 93 -4.27 -0.28 9.20
N ASN A 94 -4.45 0.58 8.21
CA ASN A 94 -3.60 1.74 7.94
C ASN A 94 -2.11 1.36 7.88
N ASP A 95 -1.76 0.35 7.08
CA ASP A 95 -0.38 -0.12 6.97
C ASP A 95 0.54 1.00 6.47
N VAL A 96 0.11 1.73 5.43
CA VAL A 96 0.83 2.90 4.90
C VAL A 96 0.96 3.99 5.95
N GLY A 97 -0.13 4.38 6.60
CA GLY A 97 -0.11 5.40 7.65
C GLY A 97 0.79 5.02 8.84
N THR A 98 0.79 3.74 9.22
CA THR A 98 1.67 3.24 10.29
C THR A 98 3.14 3.25 9.86
N MET A 99 3.43 2.96 8.59
CA MET A 99 4.77 3.06 8.01
C MET A 99 5.30 4.49 8.10
N TYR A 100 4.49 5.48 7.77
CA TYR A 100 4.82 6.91 7.94
C TYR A 100 4.97 7.34 9.41
N GLY A 101 4.58 6.51 10.37
CA GLY A 101 4.70 6.79 11.80
C GLY A 101 3.50 7.48 12.42
N TYR A 102 2.38 7.52 11.72
CA TYR A 102 1.11 8.00 12.29
C TYR A 102 0.66 7.16 13.49
N THR A 103 -0.12 7.76 14.35
CA THR A 103 -0.63 7.17 15.60
C THR A 103 -2.09 6.73 15.43
N LYS A 104 -2.70 6.25 16.52
CA LYS A 104 -4.14 6.01 16.58
C LYS A 104 -4.96 7.29 16.82
N ASN A 105 -4.35 8.42 17.11
CA ASN A 105 -5.03 9.68 17.39
C ASN A 105 -5.05 10.56 16.13
N MET A 106 -6.23 10.75 15.57
CA MET A 106 -6.42 11.51 14.33
C MET A 106 -5.97 12.98 14.46
N ILE A 107 -6.24 13.63 15.61
CA ILE A 107 -5.86 15.03 15.82
C ILE A 107 -4.33 15.18 15.84
N VAL A 108 -3.65 14.28 16.55
CA VAL A 108 -2.16 14.24 16.53
C VAL A 108 -1.65 14.00 15.11
N ASN A 109 -2.29 13.12 14.37
CA ASN A 109 -1.90 12.83 12.99
C ASN A 109 -2.10 14.05 12.07
N ALA A 110 -3.17 14.82 12.24
CA ALA A 110 -3.39 16.05 11.50
C ALA A 110 -2.28 17.08 11.79
N GLN A 111 -1.86 17.24 13.04
CA GLN A 111 -0.74 18.09 13.42
C GLN A 111 0.61 17.60 12.85
N MET A 112 0.84 16.28 12.90
CA MET A 112 2.03 15.67 12.28
C MET A 112 2.07 15.89 10.77
N LEU A 113 0.92 15.82 10.09
CA LEU A 113 0.80 16.08 8.67
C LEU A 113 1.11 17.56 8.34
N LEU A 114 0.48 18.50 9.05
CA LEU A 114 0.64 19.92 8.82
C LEU A 114 2.07 20.43 9.10
N SER A 115 2.81 19.74 9.98
CA SER A 115 4.25 19.96 10.21
C SER A 115 5.15 19.08 9.32
N GLY A 116 4.55 18.38 8.36
CA GLY A 116 5.24 17.47 7.47
C GLY A 116 6.06 18.15 6.38
N THR A 117 6.55 17.34 5.47
CA THR A 117 7.29 17.81 4.30
C THR A 117 6.75 17.10 3.05
N GLU A 118 6.79 17.78 1.92
CA GLU A 118 6.43 17.21 0.63
C GLU A 118 7.54 16.29 0.13
N LYS A 119 7.17 15.12 -0.38
CA LYS A 119 8.08 14.15 -0.97
C LYS A 119 7.50 13.58 -2.24
N ASN A 120 8.37 13.36 -3.22
CA ASN A 120 8.06 12.50 -4.35
C ASN A 120 8.04 11.06 -3.85
N VAL A 121 7.00 10.29 -4.21
CA VAL A 121 6.79 8.92 -3.73
C VAL A 121 6.61 7.99 -4.91
N ASP A 122 7.38 6.93 -4.92
CA ASP A 122 7.27 5.84 -5.90
C ASP A 122 5.93 5.11 -5.75
N VAL A 123 5.14 5.08 -6.81
CA VAL A 123 3.89 4.31 -6.88
C VAL A 123 4.09 3.10 -7.75
N CYS A 124 3.93 1.92 -7.19
CA CYS A 124 4.00 0.68 -7.94
C CYS A 124 2.83 0.52 -8.90
N MET A 125 3.12 -0.03 -10.08
CA MET A 125 2.14 -0.31 -11.12
C MET A 125 2.14 -1.80 -11.46
N ILE A 126 0.98 -2.37 -11.66
CA ILE A 126 0.79 -3.65 -12.34
C ILE A 126 0.05 -3.37 -13.66
N ASN A 127 0.74 -3.54 -14.79
CA ASN A 127 0.32 -3.00 -16.07
C ASN A 127 0.04 -1.47 -15.91
N ASP A 128 -1.19 -1.01 -16.12
CA ASP A 128 -1.59 0.39 -15.97
C ASP A 128 -2.36 0.66 -14.66
N VAL A 129 -2.38 -0.28 -13.72
CA VAL A 129 -3.12 -0.17 -12.46
C VAL A 129 -2.17 0.09 -11.31
N PRO A 130 -2.32 1.20 -10.56
CA PRO A 130 -1.50 1.50 -9.42
C PRO A 130 -1.87 0.66 -8.18
N PHE A 131 -0.87 0.37 -7.37
CA PHE A 131 -1.04 -0.12 -6.01
C PHE A 131 -0.03 0.57 -5.08
N VAL A 132 -0.44 0.80 -3.84
CA VAL A 132 0.28 1.70 -2.92
C VAL A 132 1.32 0.95 -2.10
N TYR A 133 1.03 -0.29 -1.70
CA TYR A 133 1.96 -1.02 -0.85
C TYR A 133 2.15 -2.50 -1.19
N VAL A 134 1.15 -3.21 -1.76
CA VAL A 134 1.30 -4.63 -2.08
C VAL A 134 0.43 -5.10 -3.23
N ALA A 135 1.05 -5.79 -4.19
CA ALA A 135 0.38 -6.70 -5.10
C ALA A 135 0.76 -8.14 -4.72
N CYS A 136 -0.22 -9.01 -4.52
CA CYS A 136 0.06 -10.40 -4.21
C CYS A 136 -0.83 -11.39 -4.97
N LEU A 137 -0.24 -12.55 -5.25
CA LEU A 137 -0.90 -13.69 -5.86
C LEU A 137 -0.50 -14.95 -5.11
N GLY A 138 -1.46 -15.86 -4.86
CA GLY A 138 -1.17 -17.10 -4.15
C GLY A 138 -2.40 -17.91 -3.79
N SER A 139 -2.17 -19.10 -3.26
CA SER A 139 -3.20 -20.12 -3.02
C SER A 139 -4.29 -19.72 -2.01
N TYR A 140 -4.02 -18.75 -1.13
CA TYR A 140 -4.92 -18.38 -0.02
C TYR A 140 -5.38 -16.93 -0.10
N VAL A 141 -5.02 -16.28 -1.17
CA VAL A 141 -5.35 -14.87 -1.38
C VAL A 141 -6.84 -14.70 -1.55
N ASP A 142 -7.51 -15.66 -2.21
CA ASP A 142 -8.97 -15.72 -2.39
C ASP A 142 -9.74 -15.80 -1.06
N VAL A 143 -9.15 -16.40 -0.02
CA VAL A 143 -9.74 -16.49 1.32
C VAL A 143 -9.77 -15.13 2.02
N SER A 144 -8.85 -14.23 1.68
CA SER A 144 -8.78 -12.90 2.30
C SER A 144 -9.97 -12.01 1.97
N TYR A 145 -10.65 -12.22 0.83
CA TYR A 145 -11.86 -11.47 0.44
C TYR A 145 -13.10 -11.94 1.17
N ASN A 146 -13.28 -13.26 1.28
CA ASN A 146 -14.49 -13.87 1.80
C ASN A 146 -14.57 -13.84 3.33
N THR A 147 -13.56 -13.30 4.01
CA THR A 147 -13.53 -13.33 5.46
C THR A 147 -14.20 -12.12 6.08
N PRO A 148 -15.10 -12.35 7.05
CA PRO A 148 -15.77 -11.29 7.78
C PRO A 148 -14.78 -10.33 8.45
N ARG A 149 -15.01 -9.02 8.31
CA ARG A 149 -14.19 -7.93 8.90
C ARG A 149 -13.85 -8.13 10.38
N LYS A 150 -14.66 -8.89 11.13
CA LYS A 150 -14.47 -9.20 12.55
C LYS A 150 -13.16 -9.95 12.84
N TYR A 151 -12.76 -10.88 11.97
CA TYR A 151 -11.51 -11.66 12.15
C TYR A 151 -10.28 -10.88 11.70
N LYS A 152 -10.41 -10.03 10.65
CA LYS A 152 -9.36 -9.12 10.19
C LYS A 152 -8.93 -8.14 11.32
N LYS A 153 -9.87 -7.72 12.18
CA LYS A 153 -9.63 -6.83 13.33
C LYS A 153 -8.81 -7.45 14.45
N LYS A 154 -8.93 -8.77 14.67
CA LYS A 154 -8.36 -9.43 15.87
C LYS A 154 -6.90 -9.84 15.68
N TYR A 155 -6.48 -10.21 14.47
CA TYR A 155 -5.20 -10.89 14.25
C TYR A 155 -4.27 -10.19 13.23
N GLY A 156 -4.69 -9.10 12.60
CA GLY A 156 -3.97 -8.52 11.45
C GLY A 156 -4.07 -9.41 10.20
N ARG A 157 -3.77 -8.87 9.01
CA ARG A 157 -3.97 -9.62 7.75
C ARG A 157 -3.04 -10.83 7.60
N LEU A 158 -1.77 -10.72 8.02
CA LEU A 158 -0.83 -11.84 7.88
C LEU A 158 -1.01 -12.90 8.95
N ALA A 159 -1.30 -12.54 10.20
CA ALA A 159 -1.70 -13.52 11.21
C ALA A 159 -2.99 -14.23 10.81
N TYR A 160 -3.84 -13.54 10.04
CA TYR A 160 -5.03 -14.13 9.43
C TYR A 160 -4.66 -15.08 8.28
N ILE A 161 -3.74 -14.70 7.38
CA ILE A 161 -3.21 -15.61 6.34
C ILE A 161 -2.58 -16.85 6.98
N PHE A 162 -1.86 -16.70 8.09
CA PHE A 162 -1.31 -17.81 8.85
C PHE A 162 -2.39 -18.76 9.39
N ASN A 163 -3.43 -18.22 10.01
CA ASN A 163 -4.55 -19.02 10.48
C ASN A 163 -5.31 -19.66 9.30
N ALA A 164 -5.47 -18.95 8.21
CA ALA A 164 -6.08 -19.48 6.99
C ALA A 164 -5.25 -20.63 6.40
N ILE A 165 -3.92 -20.50 6.36
CA ILE A 165 -3.02 -21.60 5.96
C ILE A 165 -3.16 -22.78 6.92
N HIS A 166 -3.27 -22.51 8.22
CA HIS A 166 -3.39 -23.55 9.25
C HIS A 166 -4.74 -24.29 9.15
N GLU A 167 -5.82 -23.59 8.92
CA GLU A 167 -7.18 -24.14 8.81
C GLU A 167 -7.49 -24.72 7.43
N PHE A 168 -6.74 -24.35 6.40
CA PHE A 168 -7.01 -24.82 5.02
C PHE A 168 -6.67 -26.30 4.85
N THR A 169 -7.62 -27.06 4.32
CA THR A 169 -7.49 -28.50 4.07
C THR A 169 -7.09 -28.86 2.64
N GLY A 170 -7.04 -27.86 1.74
CA GLY A 170 -6.73 -28.04 0.33
C GLY A 170 -5.24 -28.19 0.00
N LYS A 171 -4.95 -28.45 -1.27
CA LYS A 171 -3.58 -28.48 -1.80
C LYS A 171 -3.08 -27.05 -2.05
N VAL A 172 -1.78 -26.83 -1.87
CA VAL A 172 -1.13 -25.58 -2.26
C VAL A 172 -1.23 -25.43 -3.78
N LYS A 173 -1.80 -24.32 -4.24
CA LYS A 173 -1.86 -24.01 -5.67
C LYS A 173 -0.45 -23.58 -6.13
N LEU A 174 -0.04 -24.12 -7.24
CA LEU A 174 1.25 -23.86 -7.85
C LEU A 174 1.05 -23.19 -9.20
N PHE A 175 1.88 -22.20 -9.48
CA PHE A 175 1.88 -21.43 -10.71
C PHE A 175 3.18 -21.71 -11.47
N ASP A 176 3.06 -22.25 -12.68
CA ASP A 176 4.17 -22.41 -13.63
C ASP A 176 4.31 -21.09 -14.39
N LEU A 177 5.45 -20.43 -14.25
CA LEU A 177 5.66 -19.10 -14.82
C LEU A 177 7.12 -18.87 -15.25
N GLU A 178 7.26 -17.99 -16.22
CA GLU A 178 8.51 -17.36 -16.60
C GLU A 178 8.50 -15.92 -16.09
N TYR A 179 9.66 -15.40 -15.71
CA TYR A 179 9.80 -13.99 -15.36
C TYR A 179 11.11 -13.42 -15.88
N GLU A 180 11.08 -12.13 -16.10
CA GLU A 180 12.23 -11.34 -16.50
C GLU A 180 12.43 -10.22 -15.49
N ILE A 181 13.61 -10.19 -14.89
CA ILE A 181 14.03 -9.21 -13.90
C ILE A 181 15.42 -8.72 -14.25
N ASP A 182 15.61 -7.40 -14.37
CA ASP A 182 16.87 -6.77 -14.76
C ASP A 182 17.50 -7.37 -16.04
N GLY A 183 16.64 -7.76 -17.01
CA GLY A 183 17.05 -8.39 -18.27
C GLY A 183 17.39 -9.88 -18.16
N ILE A 184 17.32 -10.48 -16.99
CA ILE A 184 17.59 -11.91 -16.77
C ILE A 184 16.27 -12.68 -16.78
N LYS A 185 16.15 -13.65 -17.70
CA LYS A 185 14.99 -14.54 -17.80
C LYS A 185 15.20 -15.78 -16.95
N LYS A 186 14.19 -16.10 -16.17
CA LYS A 186 14.11 -17.30 -15.34
C LYS A 186 12.74 -17.94 -15.47
N SER A 187 12.61 -19.20 -15.04
CA SER A 187 11.34 -19.91 -14.96
C SER A 187 11.29 -20.77 -13.70
N GLY A 188 10.10 -21.04 -13.23
CA GLY A 188 9.93 -21.86 -12.04
C GLY A 188 8.47 -22.10 -11.69
N ILE A 189 8.29 -22.86 -10.61
CA ILE A 189 6.97 -23.17 -10.05
C ILE A 189 6.89 -22.51 -8.67
N TYR A 190 5.94 -21.61 -8.51
CA TYR A 190 5.79 -20.79 -7.31
C TYR A 190 4.38 -20.95 -6.71
N SER A 191 4.28 -20.81 -5.41
CA SER A 191 3.00 -20.85 -4.67
C SER A 191 2.50 -19.45 -4.31
N PHE A 192 3.42 -18.48 -4.15
CA PHE A 192 3.11 -17.08 -3.87
C PHE A 192 4.09 -16.14 -4.54
N LEU A 193 3.53 -15.00 -4.97
CA LEU A 193 4.28 -13.83 -5.43
C LEU A 193 3.79 -12.62 -4.64
N PHE A 194 4.74 -11.84 -4.11
CA PHE A 194 4.49 -10.55 -3.48
C PHE A 194 5.38 -9.51 -4.16
N ILE A 195 4.78 -8.45 -4.61
CA ILE A 195 5.46 -7.26 -5.10
C ILE A 195 5.06 -6.11 -4.19
N THR A 196 6.04 -5.43 -3.60
CA THR A 196 5.77 -4.49 -2.51
C THR A 196 6.66 -3.26 -2.61
N ASN A 197 6.14 -2.11 -2.18
CA ASN A 197 6.92 -0.93 -1.86
C ASN A 197 6.58 -0.48 -0.43
N THR A 198 6.91 -1.34 0.54
CA THR A 198 6.57 -1.08 1.94
C THR A 198 7.47 -1.86 2.90
N SER A 199 7.82 -1.25 4.01
CA SER A 199 8.46 -1.94 5.13
C SER A 199 7.46 -2.65 6.05
N ARG A 200 6.14 -2.52 5.75
CA ARG A 200 5.06 -3.06 6.57
C ARG A 200 3.96 -3.66 5.70
N MET A 201 3.59 -4.90 5.96
CA MET A 201 2.55 -5.59 5.21
C MET A 201 1.65 -6.39 6.17
N GLY A 202 0.33 -6.17 6.09
CA GLY A 202 -0.65 -6.91 6.87
C GLY A 202 -0.50 -6.80 8.38
N GLY A 203 -0.01 -5.68 8.89
CA GLY A 203 0.24 -5.47 10.31
C GLY A 203 1.62 -5.93 10.80
N ILE A 204 2.43 -6.58 9.97
CA ILE A 204 3.80 -7.01 10.31
C ILE A 204 4.78 -5.97 9.80
N SER A 205 5.61 -5.45 10.70
CA SER A 205 6.70 -4.52 10.42
C SER A 205 8.00 -5.28 10.18
N HIS A 206 8.92 -4.67 9.46
CA HIS A 206 10.28 -5.19 9.26
C HIS A 206 10.39 -6.49 8.44
N ILE A 207 9.43 -6.74 7.53
CA ILE A 207 9.59 -7.82 6.54
C ILE A 207 10.80 -7.54 5.68
N TYR A 208 11.00 -6.26 5.31
CA TYR A 208 12.19 -5.77 4.61
C TYR A 208 12.81 -4.62 5.42
N ASN A 209 14.14 -4.59 5.50
CA ASN A 209 14.85 -3.62 6.35
C ASN A 209 15.23 -2.32 5.62
N ASP A 210 15.33 -2.35 4.29
CA ASP A 210 15.94 -1.29 3.48
C ASP A 210 14.97 -0.73 2.42
N VAL A 211 13.68 -0.67 2.72
CA VAL A 211 12.67 -0.09 1.82
C VAL A 211 12.80 1.42 1.82
N LYS A 212 12.89 1.99 0.63
CA LYS A 212 12.80 3.43 0.37
C LYS A 212 11.63 3.70 -0.57
N LEU A 213 10.94 4.81 -0.37
CA LEU A 213 9.77 5.19 -1.15
C LEU A 213 10.09 6.16 -2.29
N ASP A 214 11.38 6.43 -2.52
CA ASP A 214 11.91 7.38 -3.52
C ASP A 214 13.19 6.86 -4.20
N ASP A 215 13.44 5.55 -4.21
CA ASP A 215 14.66 4.96 -4.76
C ASP A 215 14.45 4.26 -6.12
N ASP A 216 13.25 4.43 -6.70
CA ASP A 216 12.88 3.85 -8.00
C ASP A 216 12.90 2.31 -7.99
N MET A 217 12.62 1.69 -6.85
CA MET A 217 12.67 0.24 -6.68
C MET A 217 11.45 -0.27 -5.92
N PHE A 218 11.12 -1.53 -6.17
CA PHE A 218 10.18 -2.31 -5.36
C PHE A 218 10.79 -3.66 -5.00
N GLU A 219 10.27 -4.27 -3.95
CA GLU A 219 10.67 -5.58 -3.48
C GLU A 219 9.80 -6.66 -4.12
N VAL A 220 10.44 -7.76 -4.54
CA VAL A 220 9.80 -8.96 -5.10
C VAL A 220 10.13 -10.14 -4.20
N LEU A 221 9.12 -10.83 -3.72
CA LEU A 221 9.25 -12.05 -2.94
C LEU A 221 8.48 -13.18 -3.62
N MET A 222 9.20 -14.23 -4.00
CA MET A 222 8.65 -15.40 -4.68
C MET A 222 8.84 -16.65 -3.82
N ILE A 223 7.77 -17.39 -3.57
CA ILE A 223 7.76 -18.55 -2.67
C ILE A 223 7.48 -19.83 -3.45
N THR A 224 8.30 -20.86 -3.26
CA THR A 224 8.20 -22.17 -3.93
C THR A 224 7.70 -23.30 -3.03
N ALA A 225 7.02 -23.01 -1.92
CA ALA A 225 6.45 -24.01 -1.03
C ALA A 225 5.41 -24.87 -1.77
N LYS A 226 5.63 -26.18 -1.82
CA LYS A 226 4.74 -27.14 -2.48
C LYS A 226 3.74 -27.79 -1.53
N THR A 227 4.05 -27.74 -0.24
CA THR A 227 3.23 -28.34 0.82
C THR A 227 2.84 -27.29 1.86
N LYS A 228 1.76 -27.58 2.56
CA LYS A 228 1.31 -26.76 3.69
C LYS A 228 2.38 -26.63 4.79
N VAL A 229 3.13 -27.69 5.06
CA VAL A 229 4.19 -27.72 6.08
C VAL A 229 5.32 -26.78 5.68
N GLU A 230 5.79 -26.85 4.43
CA GLU A 230 6.80 -25.93 3.90
C GLU A 230 6.33 -24.48 3.97
N LEU A 231 5.07 -24.23 3.61
CA LEU A 231 4.49 -22.89 3.63
C LEU A 231 4.45 -22.31 5.05
N ILE A 232 4.02 -23.10 6.05
CA ILE A 232 4.01 -22.68 7.45
C ILE A 232 5.44 -22.41 7.94
N ALA A 233 6.40 -23.27 7.60
CA ALA A 233 7.80 -23.09 7.98
C ALA A 233 8.39 -21.79 7.39
N LEU A 234 8.18 -21.54 6.09
CA LEU A 234 8.62 -20.31 5.42
C LEU A 234 7.96 -19.06 6.02
N ALA A 235 6.65 -19.11 6.20
CA ALA A 235 5.91 -18.00 6.78
C ALA A 235 6.38 -17.66 8.21
N THR A 236 6.69 -18.67 9.04
CA THR A 236 7.23 -18.46 10.40
C THR A 236 8.58 -17.74 10.35
N ARG A 237 9.45 -18.09 9.41
CA ARG A 237 10.77 -17.45 9.24
C ARG A 237 10.65 -16.03 8.68
N ILE A 238 9.74 -15.79 7.72
CA ILE A 238 9.44 -14.45 7.22
C ILE A 238 8.99 -13.54 8.38
N LEU A 239 8.14 -14.06 9.28
CA LEU A 239 7.71 -13.33 10.47
C LEU A 239 8.85 -13.03 11.46
N ALA A 240 9.87 -13.88 11.49
CA ALA A 240 11.09 -13.64 12.26
C ALA A 240 12.06 -12.66 11.58
N GLY A 241 11.70 -12.12 10.41
CA GLY A 241 12.55 -11.20 9.64
C GLY A 241 13.65 -11.87 8.82
N GLU A 242 13.57 -13.19 8.67
CA GLU A 242 14.55 -13.97 7.94
C GLU A 242 14.12 -14.12 6.47
N VAL A 243 14.31 -13.08 5.65
CA VAL A 243 13.87 -13.09 4.24
C VAL A 243 15.00 -13.43 3.27
N LYS A 244 16.25 -13.19 3.65
CA LYS A 244 17.42 -13.39 2.79
C LYS A 244 17.97 -14.82 2.89
N ASN A 245 18.37 -15.39 1.73
CA ASN A 245 19.06 -16.69 1.65
C ASN A 245 18.29 -17.91 2.20
N MET A 246 16.98 -17.95 1.98
CA MET A 246 16.14 -19.08 2.39
C MET A 246 15.85 -20.03 1.22
N PRO A 247 16.05 -21.35 1.39
CA PRO A 247 15.55 -22.34 0.43
C PRO A 247 14.04 -22.19 0.23
N GLY A 248 13.58 -22.17 -1.01
CA GLY A 248 12.17 -22.00 -1.36
C GLY A 248 11.66 -20.56 -1.34
N LEU A 249 12.58 -19.58 -1.20
CA LEU A 249 12.26 -18.17 -1.23
C LEU A 249 13.29 -17.42 -2.09
N GLU A 250 12.83 -16.67 -3.06
CA GLU A 250 13.62 -15.76 -3.87
C GLU A 250 13.22 -14.32 -3.54
N TYR A 251 14.22 -13.47 -3.31
CA TYR A 251 14.04 -12.06 -3.02
C TYR A 251 14.83 -11.22 -4.00
N TYR A 252 14.16 -10.21 -4.57
CA TYR A 252 14.77 -9.24 -5.49
C TYR A 252 14.34 -7.83 -5.09
N LYS A 253 15.19 -6.86 -5.43
CA LYS A 253 14.86 -5.45 -5.44
C LYS A 253 15.12 -4.92 -6.84
N THR A 254 14.10 -4.39 -7.51
CA THR A 254 14.12 -4.02 -8.92
C THR A 254 13.09 -2.94 -9.22
N ASN A 255 13.19 -2.31 -10.37
CA ASN A 255 12.17 -1.39 -10.89
C ASN A 255 11.44 -1.92 -12.13
N ASN A 256 11.80 -3.11 -12.59
CA ASN A 256 11.20 -3.71 -13.77
C ASN A 256 11.10 -5.22 -13.61
N LEU A 257 9.88 -5.73 -13.56
CA LEU A 257 9.58 -7.15 -13.51
C LEU A 257 8.48 -7.47 -14.54
N VAL A 258 8.72 -8.48 -15.36
CA VAL A 258 7.70 -9.05 -16.24
C VAL A 258 7.47 -10.50 -15.83
N VAL A 259 6.22 -10.87 -15.54
CA VAL A 259 5.81 -12.24 -15.18
C VAL A 259 4.87 -12.78 -16.24
N ARG A 260 5.15 -13.97 -16.75
CA ARG A 260 4.34 -14.69 -17.74
C ARG A 260 3.92 -16.04 -17.19
N PHE A 261 2.63 -16.25 -17.04
CA PHE A 261 2.07 -17.51 -16.55
C PHE A 261 1.78 -18.44 -17.72
N LYS A 262 2.00 -19.74 -17.53
CA LYS A 262 1.59 -20.77 -18.48
C LYS A 262 0.07 -20.78 -18.69
N ASP A 263 -0.69 -20.67 -17.60
CA ASP A 263 -2.14 -20.56 -17.59
C ASP A 263 -2.56 -19.24 -16.95
N VAL A 264 -3.72 -18.69 -17.34
CA VAL A 264 -4.24 -17.46 -16.70
C VAL A 264 -4.35 -17.71 -15.20
N PRO A 265 -3.64 -16.95 -14.36
CA PRO A 265 -3.74 -17.13 -12.92
C PRO A 265 -5.11 -16.64 -12.41
N ASN A 266 -5.43 -16.96 -11.17
CA ASN A 266 -6.55 -16.31 -10.49
C ASN A 266 -6.25 -14.80 -10.34
N SER A 267 -7.24 -14.06 -9.85
CA SER A 267 -7.09 -12.64 -9.59
C SER A 267 -5.89 -12.33 -8.67
N TRP A 268 -5.21 -11.25 -8.97
CA TRP A 268 -4.28 -10.62 -8.03
C TRP A 268 -5.03 -9.90 -6.92
N VAL A 269 -4.35 -9.65 -5.82
CA VAL A 269 -4.79 -8.76 -4.75
C VAL A 269 -3.92 -7.54 -4.73
N LEU A 270 -4.50 -6.38 -4.96
CA LEU A 270 -3.83 -5.09 -4.87
C LEU A 270 -4.34 -4.36 -3.63
N ASP A 271 -3.45 -4.05 -2.70
CA ASP A 271 -3.77 -3.34 -1.45
C ASP A 271 -4.96 -3.93 -0.66
N GLY A 272 -5.21 -5.22 -0.87
CA GLY A 272 -6.28 -5.97 -0.23
C GLY A 272 -7.59 -6.03 -0.98
N GLU A 273 -7.66 -5.51 -2.19
CA GLU A 273 -8.81 -5.61 -3.10
C GLU A 273 -8.51 -6.55 -4.26
N GLU A 274 -9.54 -7.22 -4.78
CA GLU A 274 -9.39 -8.14 -5.90
C GLU A 274 -9.17 -7.39 -7.20
N TYR A 275 -8.09 -7.73 -7.92
CA TYR A 275 -7.82 -7.28 -9.28
C TYR A 275 -8.08 -8.41 -10.26
N LYS A 276 -9.23 -8.36 -10.94
CA LYS A 276 -9.64 -9.32 -11.98
C LYS A 276 -8.98 -8.98 -13.30
N HIS A 277 -8.58 -10.02 -14.03
CA HIS A 277 -7.90 -9.91 -15.32
C HIS A 277 -8.13 -11.18 -16.14
N ASP A 278 -7.81 -11.12 -17.43
CA ASP A 278 -7.85 -12.21 -18.39
C ASP A 278 -6.49 -12.45 -19.08
N THR A 279 -5.44 -11.75 -18.62
CA THR A 279 -4.10 -11.85 -19.18
C THR A 279 -3.22 -12.87 -18.46
N LYS A 280 -2.21 -13.39 -19.18
CA LYS A 280 -1.13 -14.22 -18.64
C LYS A 280 0.17 -13.43 -18.40
N GLU A 281 0.27 -12.22 -18.91
CA GLU A 281 1.44 -11.37 -18.77
C GLU A 281 1.15 -10.17 -17.88
N PHE A 282 2.04 -9.95 -16.92
CA PHE A 282 1.98 -8.83 -15.98
C PHE A 282 3.32 -8.12 -15.97
N LYS A 283 3.28 -6.80 -16.15
CA LYS A 283 4.43 -5.89 -16.09
C LYS A 283 4.33 -5.06 -14.83
N PHE A 284 5.38 -5.07 -14.03
CA PHE A 284 5.49 -4.25 -12.85
C PHE A 284 6.53 -3.16 -13.08
N SER A 285 6.19 -1.95 -12.71
CA SER A 285 7.01 -0.74 -12.90
C SER A 285 6.73 0.27 -11.80
N ILE A 286 7.47 1.38 -11.81
CA ILE A 286 7.28 2.52 -10.91
C ILE A 286 6.76 3.72 -11.68
N ASN A 287 5.79 4.41 -11.11
CA ASN A 287 5.37 5.75 -11.51
C ASN A 287 5.87 6.75 -10.46
N LYS A 288 6.57 7.80 -10.92
CA LYS A 288 7.20 8.83 -10.06
C LYS A 288 6.41 10.13 -9.97
N ASP A 289 5.29 10.22 -10.65
CA ASP A 289 4.48 11.46 -10.71
C ASP A 289 3.54 11.59 -9.50
N MET A 290 4.04 11.29 -8.29
CA MET A 290 3.23 11.38 -7.08
C MET A 290 3.95 12.17 -5.99
N TYR A 291 3.35 13.29 -5.60
CA TYR A 291 3.82 14.12 -4.51
C TYR A 291 2.93 13.94 -3.30
N MET A 292 3.53 13.64 -2.17
CA MET A 292 2.82 13.44 -0.91
C MET A 292 3.37 14.33 0.20
N LEU A 293 2.48 15.00 0.92
CA LEU A 293 2.81 15.61 2.21
C LEU A 293 2.86 14.50 3.27
N VAL A 294 4.04 14.26 3.84
CA VAL A 294 4.30 13.17 4.77
C VAL A 294 4.85 13.68 6.10
N PRO A 295 4.57 13.02 7.24
CA PRO A 295 5.09 13.44 8.54
C PRO A 295 6.60 13.23 8.63
N LYS A 296 7.30 14.13 9.33
CA LYS A 296 8.76 14.07 9.51
C LYS A 296 9.27 12.85 10.30
N LYS A 297 8.41 12.19 11.05
CA LYS A 297 8.78 11.13 12.03
C LYS A 297 9.65 9.99 11.48
N ASN A 298 9.31 9.44 10.32
CA ASN A 298 10.02 8.31 9.73
C ASN A 298 10.75 8.66 8.42
N ILE A 299 10.94 9.95 8.15
CA ILE A 299 11.42 10.42 6.85
C ILE A 299 12.81 9.86 6.51
N VAL A 300 13.74 9.88 7.47
CA VAL A 300 15.12 9.37 7.31
C VAL A 300 15.12 7.86 7.01
N LYS A 301 14.15 7.13 7.56
CA LYS A 301 14.01 5.69 7.32
C LYS A 301 13.45 5.40 5.93
N LEU A 302 12.47 6.18 5.47
CA LEU A 302 11.65 5.88 4.32
C LEU A 302 12.11 6.57 3.02
N PHE A 303 12.93 7.60 3.11
CA PHE A 303 13.35 8.38 1.95
C PHE A 303 14.88 8.44 1.85
N SER A 304 15.37 8.45 0.62
CA SER A 304 16.78 8.57 0.28
C SER A 304 17.19 10.03 0.13
N ASN A 305 16.31 10.85 -0.47
CA ASN A 305 16.55 12.27 -0.65
C ASN A 305 16.14 13.06 0.61
N LEU A 306 17.16 13.53 1.36
CA LEU A 306 17.03 14.24 2.63
C LEU A 306 17.59 15.67 2.55
N GLU A 307 17.79 16.24 1.36
CA GLU A 307 18.44 17.56 1.21
C GLU A 307 17.67 18.65 1.98
N GLU A 308 16.36 18.72 1.80
CA GLU A 308 15.50 19.69 2.52
C GLU A 308 15.47 19.47 4.04
N TYR A 309 15.59 18.22 4.50
CA TYR A 309 15.57 17.90 5.93
C TYR A 309 16.82 18.36 6.68
N LYS A 310 17.96 18.46 5.96
CA LYS A 310 19.24 18.92 6.54
C LYS A 310 19.29 20.43 6.70
N GLU A 311 18.59 21.19 5.86
CA GLU A 311 18.56 22.67 5.93
C GLU A 311 17.70 23.16 7.10
N GLU A 312 16.60 22.47 7.43
CA GLU A 312 15.71 22.85 8.54
C GLU A 312 16.27 22.50 9.94
N ASN A 313 17.28 21.63 10.03
CA ASN A 313 17.87 21.17 11.29
C ASN A 313 19.28 21.72 11.53
N LYS A 314 19.71 22.74 10.75
CA LYS A 314 20.88 23.58 10.99
C LYS A 314 20.45 24.91 11.61
#